data_7443bb9115012d6f86aa631ce718c37a
#
_entry.id   7443bb9115012d6f86aa631ce718c37a
#
_cell.length_a   1.000
_cell.length_b   1.000
_cell.length_c   1.000
_cell.angle_alpha   90.00
_cell.angle_beta   90.00
_cell.angle_gamma   90.00
#
_symmetry.space_group_name_H-M   'P 1'
#
loop_
_entity.id
_entity.type
_entity.pdbx_description
1 polymer ?
#
loop_
_entity_poly.entity_id
_entity_poly.type
_entity_poly.pdbx_seq_one_letter_code
_entity_poly.pdbx_strand_id
1 'polypeptide(L)'
;MADFYENKQVTEEVILVGVALGETSVTDESLDELEELAKTAGAVTVGRLIQNREMIHPGTYLGKGKLEELAFLISETHATGIICDDELSPAQMANMEDVLDIKVMDRTLLILDIFAQRATTREGKIQVELAQLRYRATRLVGMRNSLSRLGGGIGTRGPGEKKLEVDRRLIRERISQLKRELEDVKRHREVARQQRQRNQIPVQVRHRGELVWKDHRMHQ
;
A
#
# COMPACT_ATOMS: atom_id res chain seq x y z
N MET A 1 -10.38 32.86 -20.03
CA MET A 1 -10.89 32.41 -18.73
C MET A 1 -10.22 31.07 -18.45
N ALA A 2 -9.34 31.00 -17.47
CA ALA A 2 -8.71 29.75 -17.10
C ALA A 2 -9.68 29.05 -16.13
N ASP A 3 -10.24 27.91 -16.57
CA ASP A 3 -11.01 27.04 -15.69
C ASP A 3 -10.06 26.49 -14.61
N PHE A 4 -10.21 27.02 -13.41
CA PHE A 4 -9.64 26.41 -12.21
C PHE A 4 -10.39 25.09 -11.98
N TYR A 5 -9.76 23.97 -12.31
CA TYR A 5 -10.20 22.68 -11.80
C TYR A 5 -10.05 22.70 -10.28
N GLU A 6 -11.12 22.98 -9.57
CA GLU A 6 -11.20 22.66 -8.14
C GLU A 6 -10.99 21.15 -8.01
N ASN A 7 -9.83 20.80 -7.48
CA ASN A 7 -9.52 19.43 -7.10
C ASN A 7 -10.38 19.09 -5.86
N LYS A 8 -11.69 18.82 -6.09
CA LYS A 8 -12.55 18.28 -5.04
C LYS A 8 -11.90 16.98 -4.62
N GLN A 9 -11.40 16.91 -3.39
CA GLN A 9 -11.03 15.66 -2.77
C GLN A 9 -12.29 14.80 -2.75
N VAL A 10 -12.39 13.90 -3.74
CA VAL A 10 -13.44 12.89 -3.75
C VAL A 10 -13.10 11.95 -2.61
N THR A 11 -13.92 11.97 -1.56
CA THR A 11 -13.79 11.03 -0.45
C THR A 11 -14.01 9.62 -1.00
N GLU A 12 -13.02 8.75 -0.86
CA GLU A 12 -13.16 7.34 -1.29
C GLU A 12 -14.12 6.63 -0.33
N GLU A 13 -15.22 6.08 -0.86
CA GLU A 13 -16.18 5.26 -0.13
C GLU A 13 -15.80 3.79 -0.32
N VAL A 14 -15.52 3.08 0.77
CA VAL A 14 -14.94 1.74 0.71
C VAL A 14 -15.73 0.71 1.50
N ILE A 15 -15.73 -0.54 0.99
CA ILE A 15 -16.24 -1.70 1.72
C ILE A 15 -15.04 -2.47 2.26
N LEU A 16 -15.09 -2.82 3.54
CA LEU A 16 -14.08 -3.66 4.18
C LEU A 16 -14.45 -5.13 4.01
N VAL A 17 -13.46 -5.95 3.64
CA VAL A 17 -13.67 -7.36 3.31
C VAL A 17 -12.70 -8.23 4.07
N GLY A 18 -13.23 -9.22 4.81
CA GLY A 18 -12.45 -10.18 5.58
C GLY A 18 -12.83 -11.63 5.30
N VAL A 19 -11.88 -12.55 5.49
CA VAL A 19 -12.11 -14.00 5.47
C VAL A 19 -11.81 -14.57 6.85
N ALA A 20 -12.82 -15.08 7.54
CA ALA A 20 -12.64 -15.75 8.81
C ALA A 20 -12.25 -17.23 8.58
N LEU A 21 -11.04 -17.58 9.01
CA LEU A 21 -10.52 -18.96 8.96
C LEU A 21 -10.75 -19.72 10.28
N GLY A 22 -11.54 -19.16 11.18
CA GLY A 22 -11.83 -19.69 12.50
C GLY A 22 -12.97 -18.92 13.14
N GLU A 23 -12.76 -18.38 14.33
CA GLU A 23 -13.75 -17.57 15.02
C GLU A 23 -13.96 -16.23 14.31
N THR A 24 -15.20 -15.93 13.98
CA THR A 24 -15.58 -14.68 13.29
C THR A 24 -15.26 -13.44 14.11
N SER A 25 -15.30 -13.53 15.45
CA SER A 25 -14.99 -12.43 16.37
C SER A 25 -13.58 -11.85 16.16
N VAL A 26 -12.60 -12.68 15.86
CA VAL A 26 -11.21 -12.24 15.57
C VAL A 26 -11.17 -11.43 14.28
N THR A 27 -11.92 -11.84 13.26
CA THR A 27 -12.00 -11.11 11.99
C THR A 27 -12.78 -9.79 12.15
N ASP A 28 -13.82 -9.76 12.99
CA ASP A 28 -14.56 -8.53 13.31
C ASP A 28 -13.63 -7.50 13.97
N GLU A 29 -12.84 -7.90 14.98
CA GLU A 29 -11.85 -7.02 15.64
C GLU A 29 -10.79 -6.52 14.63
N SER A 30 -10.33 -7.38 13.72
CA SER A 30 -9.38 -6.99 12.67
C SER A 30 -9.99 -5.97 11.71
N LEU A 31 -11.27 -6.12 11.35
CA LEU A 31 -11.97 -5.14 10.52
C LEU A 31 -12.23 -3.82 11.25
N ASP A 32 -12.39 -3.82 12.58
CA ASP A 32 -12.45 -2.58 13.36
C ASP A 32 -11.15 -1.80 13.28
N GLU A 33 -10.00 -2.48 13.38
CA GLU A 33 -8.69 -1.85 13.16
C GLU A 33 -8.54 -1.34 11.72
N LEU A 34 -8.98 -2.13 10.73
CA LEU A 34 -8.91 -1.77 9.32
C LEU A 34 -9.74 -0.52 9.01
N GLU A 35 -10.90 -0.36 9.66
CA GLU A 35 -11.73 0.84 9.53
C GLU A 35 -11.03 2.08 10.07
N GLU A 36 -10.37 2.00 11.22
CA GLU A 36 -9.57 3.13 11.74
C GLU A 36 -8.38 3.47 10.83
N LEU A 37 -7.78 2.47 10.18
CA LEU A 37 -6.75 2.70 9.17
C LEU A 37 -7.34 3.39 7.92
N ALA A 38 -8.48 2.92 7.41
CA ALA A 38 -9.18 3.52 6.26
C ALA A 38 -9.54 4.99 6.53
N LYS A 39 -10.12 5.28 7.68
CA LYS A 39 -10.40 6.63 8.15
C LYS A 39 -9.13 7.49 8.25
N THR A 40 -8.04 6.92 8.73
CA THR A 40 -6.74 7.61 8.80
C THR A 40 -6.20 7.95 7.42
N ALA A 41 -6.48 7.13 6.40
CA ALA A 41 -6.14 7.38 5.00
C ALA A 41 -7.09 8.38 4.32
N GLY A 42 -8.19 8.78 4.98
CA GLY A 42 -9.20 9.71 4.46
C GLY A 42 -10.34 9.03 3.70
N ALA A 43 -10.49 7.70 3.79
CA ALA A 43 -11.61 6.96 3.25
C ALA A 43 -12.77 6.86 4.25
N VAL A 44 -13.98 6.65 3.74
CA VAL A 44 -15.19 6.40 4.53
C VAL A 44 -15.64 4.96 4.31
N THR A 45 -15.81 4.20 5.39
CA THR A 45 -16.36 2.84 5.33
C THR A 45 -17.85 2.91 5.16
N VAL A 46 -18.37 2.37 4.06
CA VAL A 46 -19.81 2.31 3.73
C VAL A 46 -20.41 0.91 3.89
N GLY A 47 -19.59 -0.10 4.15
CA GLY A 47 -20.03 -1.47 4.38
C GLY A 47 -18.90 -2.39 4.83
N ARG A 48 -19.28 -3.56 5.35
CA ARG A 48 -18.38 -4.63 5.74
C ARG A 48 -18.91 -5.97 5.22
N LEU A 49 -18.01 -6.85 4.81
CA LEU A 49 -18.34 -8.19 4.34
C LEU A 49 -17.38 -9.21 4.90
N ILE A 50 -17.87 -10.21 5.60
CA ILE A 50 -17.06 -11.33 6.11
C ILE A 50 -17.52 -12.62 5.47
N GLN A 51 -16.57 -13.47 5.11
CA GLN A 51 -16.82 -14.82 4.67
C GLN A 51 -16.13 -15.82 5.60
N ASN A 52 -16.90 -16.73 6.20
CA ASN A 52 -16.36 -17.86 6.96
C ASN A 52 -15.94 -18.97 5.99
N ARG A 53 -14.70 -19.42 6.07
CA ARG A 53 -14.14 -20.50 5.24
C ARG A 53 -13.05 -21.27 6.01
N GLU A 54 -12.78 -22.48 5.55
CA GLU A 54 -11.63 -23.27 6.01
C GLU A 54 -10.30 -22.78 5.39
N MET A 55 -10.38 -22.18 4.19
CA MET A 55 -9.21 -21.63 3.48
C MET A 55 -9.60 -20.45 2.58
N ILE A 56 -8.68 -19.53 2.42
CA ILE A 56 -8.81 -18.42 1.48
C ILE A 56 -8.87 -18.95 0.04
N HIS A 57 -9.78 -18.40 -0.78
CA HIS A 57 -9.88 -18.83 -2.16
C HIS A 57 -8.65 -18.37 -2.96
N PRO A 58 -7.91 -19.29 -3.63
CA PRO A 58 -6.62 -18.98 -4.24
C PRO A 58 -6.70 -18.01 -5.42
N GLY A 59 -7.85 -17.95 -6.10
CA GLY A 59 -8.02 -17.11 -7.30
C GLY A 59 -8.63 -15.74 -7.04
N THR A 60 -9.51 -15.61 -6.05
CA THR A 60 -10.35 -14.41 -5.86
C THR A 60 -10.50 -13.99 -4.40
N TYR A 61 -9.68 -14.54 -3.48
CA TYR A 61 -9.80 -14.28 -2.04
C TYR A 61 -11.13 -14.77 -1.44
N LEU A 62 -12.25 -14.38 -2.03
CA LEU A 62 -13.62 -14.79 -1.70
C LEU A 62 -14.09 -15.92 -2.62
N GLY A 63 -15.06 -16.72 -2.16
CA GLY A 63 -15.78 -17.65 -3.02
C GLY A 63 -16.79 -16.95 -3.95
N LYS A 64 -17.18 -17.61 -5.03
CA LYS A 64 -18.02 -17.04 -6.08
C LYS A 64 -19.32 -16.39 -5.57
N GLY A 65 -20.10 -17.08 -4.73
CA GLY A 65 -21.36 -16.52 -4.22
C GLY A 65 -21.12 -15.28 -3.33
N LYS A 66 -19.98 -15.24 -2.58
CA LYS A 66 -19.65 -14.08 -1.76
C LYS A 66 -19.14 -12.90 -2.60
N LEU A 67 -18.53 -13.15 -3.76
CA LEU A 67 -18.22 -12.11 -4.74
C LEU A 67 -19.48 -11.51 -5.37
N GLU A 68 -20.50 -12.31 -5.64
CA GLU A 68 -21.78 -11.83 -6.15
C GLU A 68 -22.49 -10.96 -5.10
N GLU A 69 -22.46 -11.36 -3.84
CA GLU A 69 -22.97 -10.56 -2.68
C GLU A 69 -22.20 -9.24 -2.55
N LEU A 70 -20.86 -9.28 -2.70
CA LEU A 70 -20.03 -8.08 -2.64
C LEU A 70 -20.36 -7.13 -3.82
N ALA A 71 -20.52 -7.64 -5.04
CA ALA A 71 -20.91 -6.85 -6.19
C ALA A 71 -22.26 -6.16 -6.00
N PHE A 72 -23.24 -6.86 -5.41
CA PHE A 72 -24.52 -6.29 -5.03
C PHE A 72 -24.34 -5.16 -3.97
N LEU A 73 -23.56 -5.40 -2.93
CA LEU A 73 -23.30 -4.40 -1.89
C LEU A 73 -22.60 -3.14 -2.44
N ILE A 74 -21.66 -3.31 -3.37
CA ILE A 74 -21.01 -2.20 -4.09
C ILE A 74 -22.04 -1.34 -4.83
N SER A 75 -22.97 -1.98 -5.53
CA SER A 75 -24.04 -1.30 -6.28
C SER A 75 -24.98 -0.52 -5.36
N GLU A 76 -25.35 -1.08 -4.23
CA GLU A 76 -26.26 -0.45 -3.25
C GLU A 76 -25.61 0.72 -2.51
N THR A 77 -24.33 0.58 -2.17
CA THR A 77 -23.61 1.61 -1.38
C THR A 77 -22.90 2.64 -2.25
N HIS A 78 -22.84 2.42 -3.56
CA HIS A 78 -22.04 3.21 -4.50
C HIS A 78 -20.55 3.30 -4.12
N ALA A 79 -20.03 2.26 -3.48
CA ALA A 79 -18.64 2.20 -3.06
C ALA A 79 -17.68 2.38 -4.25
N THR A 80 -16.63 3.18 -4.05
CA THR A 80 -15.61 3.46 -5.06
C THR A 80 -14.44 2.47 -5.03
N GLY A 81 -14.36 1.65 -3.99
CA GLY A 81 -13.33 0.63 -3.82
C GLY A 81 -13.63 -0.35 -2.70
N ILE A 82 -12.79 -1.37 -2.59
CA ILE A 82 -12.79 -2.31 -1.48
C ILE A 82 -11.41 -2.40 -0.84
N ILE A 83 -11.37 -2.72 0.45
CA ILE A 83 -10.15 -2.96 1.19
C ILE A 83 -10.25 -4.35 1.84
N CYS A 84 -9.35 -5.25 1.45
CA CYS A 84 -9.24 -6.57 2.03
C CYS A 84 -8.32 -6.56 3.25
N ASP A 85 -8.71 -7.29 4.29
CA ASP A 85 -7.98 -7.35 5.55
C ASP A 85 -6.65 -8.10 5.42
N ASP A 86 -6.62 -9.14 4.60
CA ASP A 86 -5.42 -9.93 4.32
C ASP A 86 -4.61 -9.36 3.15
N GLU A 87 -3.32 -9.71 3.10
CA GLU A 87 -2.49 -9.42 1.94
C GLU A 87 -2.92 -10.29 0.75
N LEU A 88 -3.30 -9.65 -0.35
CA LEU A 88 -3.74 -10.34 -1.55
C LEU A 88 -2.56 -10.75 -2.44
N SER A 89 -2.64 -11.94 -3.02
CA SER A 89 -1.76 -12.29 -4.12
C SER A 89 -2.06 -11.42 -5.35
N PRO A 90 -1.09 -11.20 -6.25
CA PRO A 90 -1.31 -10.45 -7.47
C PRO A 90 -2.46 -10.97 -8.33
N ALA A 91 -2.65 -12.29 -8.35
CA ALA A 91 -3.73 -12.93 -9.10
C ALA A 91 -5.10 -12.68 -8.44
N GLN A 92 -5.19 -12.75 -7.12
CA GLN A 92 -6.43 -12.44 -6.40
C GLN A 92 -6.86 -10.99 -6.62
N MET A 93 -5.94 -10.05 -6.50
CA MET A 93 -6.22 -8.62 -6.70
C MET A 93 -6.73 -8.37 -8.13
N ALA A 94 -6.00 -8.82 -9.15
CA ALA A 94 -6.39 -8.64 -10.55
C ALA A 94 -7.73 -9.30 -10.88
N ASN A 95 -7.96 -10.53 -10.42
CA ASN A 95 -9.22 -11.23 -10.68
C ASN A 95 -10.42 -10.57 -9.97
N MET A 96 -10.22 -9.99 -8.79
CA MET A 96 -11.26 -9.25 -8.09
C MET A 96 -11.56 -7.92 -8.79
N GLU A 97 -10.54 -7.18 -9.23
CA GLU A 97 -10.70 -5.95 -10.03
C GLU A 97 -11.45 -6.23 -11.34
N ASP A 98 -11.09 -7.31 -12.04
CA ASP A 98 -11.73 -7.72 -13.28
C ASP A 98 -13.23 -8.10 -13.09
N VAL A 99 -13.57 -8.73 -11.95
CA VAL A 99 -14.95 -9.16 -11.66
C VAL A 99 -15.81 -8.03 -11.12
N LEU A 100 -15.24 -7.17 -10.26
CA LEU A 100 -16.00 -6.14 -9.54
C LEU A 100 -16.00 -4.77 -10.25
N ASP A 101 -15.09 -4.58 -11.21
CA ASP A 101 -14.87 -3.32 -11.96
C ASP A 101 -14.65 -2.10 -11.05
N ILE A 102 -14.01 -2.31 -9.89
CA ILE A 102 -13.64 -1.27 -8.93
C ILE A 102 -12.22 -1.49 -8.41
N LYS A 103 -11.67 -0.46 -7.77
CA LYS A 103 -10.36 -0.49 -7.12
C LYS A 103 -10.34 -1.50 -5.97
N VAL A 104 -9.37 -2.40 -6.00
CA VAL A 104 -9.12 -3.37 -4.92
C VAL A 104 -7.81 -3.03 -4.22
N MET A 105 -7.88 -2.89 -2.92
CA MET A 105 -6.72 -2.64 -2.05
C MET A 105 -6.64 -3.74 -0.99
N ASP A 106 -5.47 -3.92 -0.42
CA ASP A 106 -5.27 -4.73 0.76
C ASP A 106 -4.72 -3.88 1.93
N ARG A 107 -4.69 -4.45 3.12
CA ARG A 107 -4.17 -3.79 4.34
C ARG A 107 -2.76 -3.22 4.13
N THR A 108 -1.90 -3.95 3.43
CA THR A 108 -0.50 -3.51 3.18
C THR A 108 -0.45 -2.25 2.33
N LEU A 109 -1.24 -2.18 1.25
CA LEU A 109 -1.30 -1.01 0.38
C LEU A 109 -1.89 0.20 1.11
N LEU A 110 -2.94 0.00 1.91
CA LEU A 110 -3.53 1.05 2.74
C LEU A 110 -2.53 1.65 3.72
N ILE A 111 -1.76 0.81 4.42
CA ILE A 111 -0.71 1.26 5.35
C ILE A 111 0.38 2.05 4.61
N LEU A 112 0.79 1.60 3.42
CA LEU A 112 1.76 2.32 2.60
C LEU A 112 1.24 3.69 2.16
N ASP A 113 -0.05 3.82 1.86
CA ASP A 113 -0.67 5.09 1.49
C ASP A 113 -0.73 6.06 2.70
N ILE A 114 -1.05 5.55 3.90
CA ILE A 114 -0.98 6.35 5.14
C ILE A 114 0.45 6.87 5.38
N PHE A 115 1.45 6.02 5.22
CA PHE A 115 2.85 6.46 5.36
C PHE A 115 3.24 7.49 4.30
N ALA A 116 2.76 7.36 3.06
CA ALA A 116 3.02 8.31 2.00
C ALA A 116 2.46 9.71 2.33
N GLN A 117 1.24 9.77 2.88
CA GLN A 117 0.62 11.02 3.30
C GLN A 117 1.34 11.68 4.49
N ARG A 118 1.87 10.87 5.42
CA ARG A 118 2.53 11.36 6.65
C ARG A 118 4.03 11.61 6.51
N ALA A 119 4.67 11.16 5.45
CA ALA A 119 6.10 11.34 5.23
C ALA A 119 6.44 12.81 4.97
N THR A 120 7.04 13.49 5.93
CA THR A 120 7.44 14.90 5.83
C THR A 120 8.91 15.06 5.44
N THR A 121 9.77 14.14 5.87
CA THR A 121 11.21 14.20 5.58
C THR A 121 11.54 13.64 4.20
N ARG A 122 12.62 14.16 3.56
CA ARG A 122 13.09 13.63 2.27
C ARG A 122 13.43 12.14 2.36
N GLU A 123 14.10 11.72 3.45
CA GLU A 123 14.42 10.31 3.69
C GLU A 123 13.15 9.46 3.78
N GLY A 124 12.16 9.90 4.58
CA GLY A 124 10.87 9.21 4.74
C GLY A 124 10.11 9.08 3.42
N LYS A 125 10.04 10.14 2.61
CA LYS A 125 9.38 10.11 1.30
C LYS A 125 10.04 9.09 0.35
N ILE A 126 11.38 9.06 0.29
CA ILE A 126 12.11 8.09 -0.52
C ILE A 126 11.87 6.66 -0.04
N GLN A 127 11.86 6.43 1.28
CA GLN A 127 11.63 5.09 1.85
C GLN A 127 10.22 4.58 1.54
N VAL A 128 9.20 5.43 1.67
CA VAL A 128 7.81 5.06 1.37
C VAL A 128 7.63 4.82 -0.14
N GLU A 129 8.14 5.70 -0.99
CA GLU A 129 8.08 5.50 -2.45
C GLU A 129 8.78 4.18 -2.85
N LEU A 130 9.91 3.88 -2.24
CA LEU A 130 10.63 2.62 -2.45
C LEU A 130 9.80 1.40 -2.03
N ALA A 131 9.10 1.47 -0.90
CA ALA A 131 8.23 0.40 -0.43
C ALA A 131 7.02 0.20 -1.37
N GLN A 132 6.36 1.28 -1.78
CA GLN A 132 5.24 1.23 -2.73
C GLN A 132 5.66 0.64 -4.09
N LEU A 133 6.82 1.05 -4.61
CA LEU A 133 7.32 0.52 -5.89
C LEU A 133 7.69 -0.97 -5.80
N ARG A 134 8.28 -1.41 -4.68
CA ARG A 134 8.56 -2.83 -4.45
C ARG A 134 7.27 -3.65 -4.39
N TYR A 135 6.27 -3.15 -3.68
CA TYR A 135 4.97 -3.76 -3.58
C TYR A 135 4.31 -3.90 -4.97
N ARG A 136 4.31 -2.83 -5.78
CA ARG A 136 3.82 -2.86 -7.17
C ARG A 136 4.62 -3.82 -8.06
N ALA A 137 5.96 -3.86 -7.90
CA ALA A 137 6.83 -4.73 -8.68
C ALA A 137 6.49 -6.22 -8.48
N THR A 138 6.18 -6.65 -7.25
CA THR A 138 5.78 -8.05 -6.97
C THR A 138 4.46 -8.39 -7.66
N ARG A 139 3.51 -7.46 -7.71
CA ARG A 139 2.20 -7.65 -8.35
C ARG A 139 2.27 -7.74 -9.87
N LEU A 140 3.10 -6.94 -10.52
CA LEU A 140 3.34 -7.06 -11.96
C LEU A 140 3.96 -8.42 -12.37
N VAL A 141 4.66 -9.10 -11.46
CA VAL A 141 5.16 -10.47 -11.72
C VAL A 141 4.02 -11.47 -11.77
N GLY A 142 3.05 -11.37 -10.86
CA GLY A 142 1.91 -12.27 -10.79
C GLY A 142 0.95 -12.13 -11.97
N MET A 143 0.71 -10.91 -12.45
CA MET A 143 -0.12 -10.65 -13.63
C MET A 143 0.40 -11.34 -14.91
N ARG A 144 1.70 -11.46 -15.10
CA ARG A 144 2.29 -12.18 -16.23
C ARG A 144 1.90 -13.66 -16.22
N ASN A 145 1.88 -14.29 -15.06
CA ASN A 145 1.57 -15.72 -14.94
C ASN A 145 0.08 -16.01 -15.22
N SER A 146 -0.83 -15.06 -14.98
CA SER A 146 -2.23 -15.17 -15.31
C SER A 146 -2.47 -14.93 -16.82
N LEU A 147 -1.82 -13.93 -17.40
CA LEU A 147 -1.94 -13.64 -18.83
C LEU A 147 -1.30 -14.72 -19.72
N SER A 148 -0.19 -15.33 -19.29
CA SER A 148 0.44 -16.42 -20.05
C SER A 148 -0.35 -17.74 -20.03
N ARG A 149 -1.26 -17.92 -19.06
CA ARG A 149 -2.19 -19.07 -19.03
C ARG A 149 -3.39 -18.89 -19.95
N LEU A 150 -3.76 -17.65 -20.27
CA LEU A 150 -4.90 -17.30 -21.15
C LEU A 150 -4.51 -17.19 -22.62
N GLY A 151 -3.23 -16.98 -22.94
CA GLY A 151 -2.72 -16.85 -24.31
C GLY A 151 -1.94 -18.09 -24.75
N GLY A 152 -2.62 -19.06 -25.35
CA GLY A 152 -1.98 -20.26 -25.89
C GLY A 152 -1.04 -19.94 -27.05
N GLY A 153 0.15 -20.52 -27.03
CA GLY A 153 1.07 -20.60 -28.16
C GLY A 153 2.50 -20.20 -27.82
N ILE A 154 3.41 -21.13 -28.07
CA ILE A 154 4.86 -20.91 -27.99
C ILE A 154 5.23 -19.86 -29.07
N GLY A 155 5.66 -18.66 -28.63
CA GLY A 155 6.32 -17.68 -29.50
C GLY A 155 5.61 -16.36 -29.78
N THR A 156 4.36 -16.14 -29.36
CA THR A 156 3.64 -14.88 -29.58
C THR A 156 3.53 -14.08 -28.29
N ARG A 157 4.50 -13.19 -28.04
CA ARG A 157 4.37 -12.15 -27.01
C ARG A 157 3.30 -11.15 -27.44
N GLY A 158 2.13 -11.18 -26.78
CA GLY A 158 1.07 -10.22 -27.01
C GLY A 158 1.46 -8.78 -26.66
N PRO A 159 0.73 -7.76 -27.17
CA PRO A 159 1.01 -6.34 -26.88
C PRO A 159 0.93 -6.02 -25.38
N GLY A 160 0.11 -6.74 -24.60
CA GLY A 160 0.05 -6.60 -23.13
C GLY A 160 1.30 -7.08 -22.41
N GLU A 161 1.93 -8.17 -22.85
CA GLU A 161 3.21 -8.63 -22.28
C GLU A 161 4.35 -7.64 -22.47
N LYS A 162 4.41 -6.99 -23.64
CA LYS A 162 5.41 -5.95 -23.93
C LYS A 162 5.23 -4.74 -23.02
N LYS A 163 3.99 -4.31 -22.76
CA LYS A 163 3.67 -3.20 -21.87
C LYS A 163 4.09 -3.52 -20.43
N LEU A 164 3.70 -4.68 -19.92
CA LEU A 164 4.09 -5.12 -18.57
C LEU A 164 5.63 -5.22 -18.39
N GLU A 165 6.35 -5.64 -19.43
CA GLU A 165 7.82 -5.73 -19.38
C GLU A 165 8.46 -4.33 -19.35
N VAL A 166 7.91 -3.37 -20.08
CA VAL A 166 8.32 -1.96 -20.02
C VAL A 166 8.04 -1.38 -18.64
N ASP A 167 6.85 -1.56 -18.10
CA ASP A 167 6.46 -1.05 -16.78
C ASP A 167 7.36 -1.62 -15.67
N ARG A 168 7.66 -2.93 -15.73
CA ARG A 168 8.60 -3.57 -14.80
C ARG A 168 10.02 -3.00 -14.89
N ARG A 169 10.49 -2.71 -16.11
CA ARG A 169 11.81 -2.09 -16.29
C ARG A 169 11.84 -0.71 -15.67
N LEU A 170 10.85 0.13 -15.96
CA LEU A 170 10.74 1.48 -15.40
C LEU A 170 10.69 1.46 -13.86
N ILE A 171 9.91 0.56 -13.28
CA ILE A 171 9.85 0.42 -11.81
C ILE A 171 11.21 -0.01 -11.24
N ARG A 172 11.91 -0.96 -11.87
CA ARG A 172 13.25 -1.39 -11.40
C ARG A 172 14.28 -0.27 -11.51
N GLU A 173 14.24 0.49 -12.60
CA GLU A 173 15.12 1.66 -12.79
C GLU A 173 14.86 2.71 -11.70
N ARG A 174 13.57 3.00 -11.41
CA ARG A 174 13.18 3.94 -10.36
C ARG A 174 13.59 3.44 -8.97
N ILE A 175 13.39 2.16 -8.65
CA ILE A 175 13.88 1.54 -7.41
C ILE A 175 15.40 1.71 -7.27
N SER A 176 16.17 1.51 -8.35
CA SER A 176 17.63 1.63 -8.34
C SER A 176 18.06 3.07 -8.14
N GLN A 177 17.34 4.03 -8.73
CA GLN A 177 17.57 5.46 -8.53
C GLN A 177 17.29 5.86 -7.07
N LEU A 178 16.13 5.49 -6.53
CA LEU A 178 15.74 5.82 -5.15
C LEU A 178 16.69 5.23 -4.10
N LYS A 179 17.23 4.03 -4.35
CA LYS A 179 18.24 3.44 -3.47
C LYS A 179 19.50 4.30 -3.42
N ARG A 180 19.97 4.81 -4.57
CA ARG A 180 21.14 5.72 -4.63
C ARG A 180 20.84 7.03 -3.92
N GLU A 181 19.67 7.63 -4.17
CA GLU A 181 19.26 8.86 -3.50
C GLU A 181 19.19 8.68 -1.96
N LEU A 182 18.71 7.53 -1.50
CA LEU A 182 18.63 7.21 -0.07
C LEU A 182 20.02 7.10 0.56
N GLU A 183 20.97 6.45 -0.10
CA GLU A 183 22.34 6.36 0.35
C GLU A 183 23.03 7.73 0.40
N ASP A 184 22.76 8.61 -0.57
CA ASP A 184 23.29 9.97 -0.56
C ASP A 184 22.70 10.79 0.62
N VAL A 185 21.39 10.69 0.88
CA VAL A 185 20.75 11.35 2.03
C VAL A 185 21.35 10.86 3.35
N LYS A 186 21.55 9.54 3.51
CA LYS A 186 22.18 8.96 4.70
C LYS A 186 23.62 9.46 4.87
N ARG A 187 24.41 9.51 3.80
CA ARG A 187 25.78 9.99 3.82
C ARG A 187 25.85 11.46 4.26
N HIS A 188 25.01 12.33 3.68
CA HIS A 188 24.93 13.73 4.06
C HIS A 188 24.54 13.91 5.54
N ARG A 189 23.58 13.11 6.03
CA ARG A 189 23.18 13.12 7.42
C ARG A 189 24.31 12.72 8.34
N GLU A 190 25.07 11.69 7.99
CA GLU A 190 26.21 11.23 8.79
C GLU A 190 27.33 12.27 8.84
N VAL A 191 27.69 12.88 7.71
CA VAL A 191 28.66 14.00 7.65
C VAL A 191 28.22 15.15 8.54
N ALA A 192 26.95 15.56 8.45
CA ALA A 192 26.40 16.63 9.27
C ALA A 192 26.39 16.28 10.78
N ARG A 193 26.17 15.00 11.12
CA ARG A 193 26.25 14.50 12.49
C ARG A 193 27.67 14.54 13.03
N GLN A 194 28.64 14.06 12.27
CA GLN A 194 30.07 14.10 12.64
C GLN A 194 30.57 15.52 12.81
N GLN A 195 30.14 16.45 11.95
CA GLN A 195 30.51 17.87 12.02
C GLN A 195 29.95 18.52 13.29
N ARG A 196 28.70 18.20 13.68
CA ARG A 196 28.12 18.66 14.94
C ARG A 196 28.85 18.11 16.17
N GLN A 197 29.26 16.83 16.12
CA GLN A 197 30.06 16.24 17.20
C GLN A 197 31.44 16.91 17.32
N ARG A 198 32.14 17.16 16.21
CA ARG A 198 33.44 17.88 16.22
C ARG A 198 33.32 19.30 16.74
N ASN A 199 32.24 19.98 16.40
CA ASN A 199 32.01 21.37 16.86
C ASN A 199 31.38 21.42 18.24
N GLN A 200 31.26 20.31 18.98
CA GLN A 200 30.70 20.21 20.32
C GLN A 200 29.32 20.91 20.46
N ILE A 201 28.52 20.91 19.38
CA ILE A 201 27.18 21.50 19.40
C ILE A 201 26.28 20.59 20.28
N PRO A 202 25.69 21.09 21.37
CA PRO A 202 24.84 20.31 22.23
C PRO A 202 23.58 19.83 21.46
N VAL A 203 23.27 18.55 21.61
CA VAL A 203 22.05 17.98 20.96
C VAL A 203 20.90 18.08 21.95
N GLN A 204 19.87 18.83 21.58
CA GLN A 204 18.65 18.93 22.34
C GLN A 204 17.73 17.74 21.98
N VAL A 205 17.43 16.88 22.93
CA VAL A 205 16.51 15.75 22.78
C VAL A 205 15.23 16.06 23.55
N ARG A 206 14.10 16.06 22.85
CA ARG A 206 12.78 16.17 23.47
C ARG A 206 12.35 14.81 24.01
N HIS A 207 12.26 14.65 25.30
CA HIS A 207 11.78 13.44 25.92
C HIS A 207 10.47 13.73 26.66
N ARG A 208 9.37 13.06 26.32
CA ARG A 208 8.02 13.21 26.93
C ARG A 208 7.54 14.66 27.10
N GLY A 209 7.83 15.54 26.14
CA GLY A 209 7.41 16.94 26.21
C GLY A 209 8.37 17.88 26.96
N GLU A 210 9.35 17.35 27.66
CA GLU A 210 10.38 18.14 28.33
C GLU A 210 11.67 18.23 27.52
N LEU A 211 12.32 19.41 27.55
CA LEU A 211 13.58 19.66 26.89
C LEU A 211 14.73 19.20 27.77
N VAL A 212 15.39 18.12 27.42
CA VAL A 212 16.56 17.59 28.13
C VAL A 212 17.81 17.87 27.30
N TRP A 213 18.78 18.55 27.93
CA TRP A 213 20.11 18.75 27.37
C TRP A 213 20.97 17.52 27.62
N LYS A 214 21.41 16.82 26.55
CA LYS A 214 22.47 15.80 26.69
C LYS A 214 23.83 16.46 26.57
N ASP A 215 24.47 16.66 27.71
CA ASP A 215 25.87 17.08 27.76
C ASP A 215 26.75 15.85 27.46
N HIS A 216 27.57 15.91 26.42
CA HIS A 216 28.46 14.81 26.00
C HIS A 216 29.69 14.65 26.91
N ARG A 217 29.77 15.40 28.03
CA ARG A 217 30.95 15.43 28.90
C ARG A 217 30.96 14.41 30.05
N MET A 218 30.00 13.50 30.12
CA MET A 218 29.92 12.54 31.24
C MET A 218 30.29 11.11 30.85
N HIS A 219 31.37 10.89 30.11
CA HIS A 219 32.07 9.60 30.06
C HIS A 219 33.52 9.84 29.64
N GLN A 220 34.35 10.20 30.61
CA GLN A 220 35.77 9.87 30.70
C GLN A 220 35.99 9.11 31.99
#